data_745a20790bf52611dc7cb02d4cc03253
#
_entry.id   745a20790bf52611dc7cb02d4cc03253
#
_cell.length_a   1.000
_cell.length_b   1.000
_cell.length_c   1.000
_cell.angle_alpha   90.00
_cell.angle_beta   90.00
_cell.angle_gamma   90.00
#
_symmetry.space_group_name_H-M   'P 1'
#
loop_
_entity.id
_entity.type
_entity.pdbx_description
1 polymer ?
#
loop_
_entity_poly.entity_id
_entity_poly.type
_entity_poly.pdbx_seq_one_letter_code
_entity_poly.pdbx_strand_id
1 'polypeptide(L)'
;MSEKKRSILPGRIVSVFHSIRFRLVLWFSGILALVLFVFSAFIYINQGRDILGDSEFRLENKMAALEVTLTITPNGILVPPGVLQDTDVLVLEDPNGQVLASHGPLSAQENLVLAARAWQEYENKITPARITSWTQGTSTLHTNYIFVTIPMQTGPGQSGLVVLGTPADPYGLVSRLELTLVAGSLATLLIALVGGYWLADRAMRPVHTITQAARTIGETDLSRRLNMKSKDELGELAGTFDGMLERLQAAFERQRQFVADASHELRTPLTIVNLETSRTLASPHKPEEYRHALSTIRSENDFMTSLVNDLLILARMDAGQSAMQNLPVDLSDVAIDTIERLSPLAARNSVRLEAGVLPEARILGDRQRLVQMVSNLVDNAIKYAAGSDRKISIETGTTADSAWVRVSDNGPGISPEHLPHLFDRFYRIDQSRTRGSNDADGSKPPAGSGLGLSIVQWIVQSQGGEIKVESQVGVGTTFVASFKAV
;
A
#
# COMPACT_ATOMS: atom_id res chain seq x y z
N MET A 1 -28.73 9.62 -41.40
CA MET A 1 -29.61 8.62 -40.75
C MET A 1 -28.90 7.28 -40.77
N SER A 2 -28.36 6.88 -39.69
CA SER A 2 -28.16 5.48 -39.25
C SER A 2 -27.45 5.51 -37.89
N GLU A 3 -28.22 5.38 -36.85
CA GLU A 3 -27.76 5.25 -35.45
C GLU A 3 -27.02 3.93 -35.25
N LYS A 4 -25.77 4.02 -34.94
CA LYS A 4 -25.00 2.90 -34.38
C LYS A 4 -25.31 2.78 -32.88
N LYS A 5 -26.33 1.97 -32.54
CA LYS A 5 -26.47 1.42 -31.17
C LYS A 5 -25.22 0.67 -30.80
N ARG A 6 -24.36 1.28 -30.02
CA ARG A 6 -23.26 0.57 -29.34
C ARG A 6 -23.85 -0.26 -28.20
N SER A 7 -23.76 -1.56 -28.33
CA SER A 7 -24.05 -2.55 -27.30
C SER A 7 -23.09 -2.36 -26.12
N ILE A 8 -23.60 -1.76 -25.04
CA ILE A 8 -22.85 -1.52 -23.80
C ILE A 8 -23.14 -2.69 -22.85
N LEU A 9 -22.70 -3.93 -23.14
CA LEU A 9 -22.93 -5.02 -22.18
C LEU A 9 -22.10 -6.30 -22.33
N PRO A 10 -20.75 -6.28 -22.54
CA PRO A 10 -19.96 -7.36 -21.93
C PRO A 10 -18.82 -6.90 -21.00
N GLY A 11 -18.36 -5.65 -21.10
CA GLY A 11 -17.17 -5.20 -20.35
C GLY A 11 -17.40 -5.02 -18.84
N ARG A 12 -18.62 -4.73 -18.40
CA ARG A 12 -18.91 -4.48 -16.97
C ARG A 12 -19.04 -5.76 -16.14
N ILE A 13 -19.50 -6.86 -16.72
CA ILE A 13 -19.66 -8.14 -16.02
C ILE A 13 -18.28 -8.78 -15.77
N VAL A 14 -17.39 -8.75 -16.74
CA VAL A 14 -16.02 -9.30 -16.62
C VAL A 14 -15.19 -8.56 -15.58
N SER A 15 -15.39 -7.25 -15.41
CA SER A 15 -14.65 -6.45 -14.42
C SER A 15 -15.05 -6.76 -12.97
N VAL A 16 -16.25 -7.24 -12.72
CA VAL A 16 -16.74 -7.64 -11.39
C VAL A 16 -16.01 -8.89 -10.91
N PHE A 17 -15.78 -9.87 -11.78
CA PHE A 17 -15.09 -11.12 -11.46
C PHE A 17 -13.61 -10.94 -11.12
N HIS A 18 -12.96 -9.86 -11.58
CA HIS A 18 -11.57 -9.54 -11.28
C HIS A 18 -11.40 -8.65 -10.03
N SER A 19 -12.50 -8.21 -9.43
CA SER A 19 -12.44 -7.36 -8.25
C SER A 19 -11.99 -8.19 -7.03
N ILE A 20 -11.08 -7.64 -6.23
CA ILE A 20 -10.60 -8.25 -4.99
C ILE A 20 -11.77 -8.55 -4.06
N ARG A 21 -12.81 -7.70 -4.04
CA ARG A 21 -14.05 -7.88 -3.27
C ARG A 21 -14.76 -9.18 -3.64
N PHE A 22 -14.95 -9.42 -4.94
CA PHE A 22 -15.63 -10.63 -5.44
C PHE A 22 -14.84 -11.89 -5.09
N ARG A 23 -13.53 -11.87 -5.29
CA ARG A 23 -12.65 -13.01 -4.95
C ARG A 23 -12.68 -13.34 -3.46
N LEU A 24 -12.62 -12.34 -2.59
CA LEU A 24 -12.71 -12.53 -1.13
C LEU A 24 -14.05 -13.15 -0.73
N VAL A 25 -15.16 -12.61 -1.23
CA VAL A 25 -16.51 -13.14 -0.94
C VAL A 25 -16.64 -14.57 -1.44
N LEU A 26 -16.15 -14.86 -2.66
CA LEU A 26 -16.20 -16.19 -3.24
C LEU A 26 -15.40 -17.23 -2.42
N TRP A 27 -14.18 -16.90 -2.03
CA TRP A 27 -13.36 -17.76 -1.19
C TRP A 27 -13.99 -18.01 0.18
N PHE A 28 -14.47 -16.96 0.83
CA PHE A 28 -15.11 -17.08 2.16
C PHE A 28 -16.39 -17.91 2.09
N SER A 29 -17.23 -17.65 1.07
CA SER A 29 -18.45 -18.40 0.87
C SER A 29 -18.18 -19.85 0.47
N GLY A 30 -17.13 -20.12 -0.31
CA GLY A 30 -16.71 -21.47 -0.65
C GLY A 30 -16.25 -22.28 0.56
N ILE A 31 -15.43 -21.68 1.42
CA ILE A 31 -15.02 -22.32 2.69
C ILE A 31 -16.22 -22.57 3.61
N LEU A 32 -17.11 -21.57 3.74
CA LEU A 32 -18.31 -21.71 4.55
C LEU A 32 -19.23 -22.80 4.02
N ALA A 33 -19.44 -22.88 2.71
CA ALA A 33 -20.24 -23.92 2.07
C ALA A 33 -19.65 -25.32 2.33
N LEU A 34 -18.32 -25.46 2.26
CA LEU A 34 -17.64 -26.72 2.57
C LEU A 34 -17.84 -27.11 4.05
N VAL A 35 -17.66 -26.16 4.97
CA VAL A 35 -17.87 -26.41 6.40
C VAL A 35 -19.31 -26.81 6.71
N LEU A 36 -20.29 -26.09 6.14
CA LEU A 36 -21.72 -26.41 6.29
C LEU A 36 -22.06 -27.78 5.70
N PHE A 37 -21.49 -28.12 4.55
CA PHE A 37 -21.68 -29.43 3.94
C PHE A 37 -21.15 -30.57 4.82
N VAL A 38 -19.90 -30.44 5.29
CA VAL A 38 -19.30 -31.46 6.16
C VAL A 38 -20.07 -31.59 7.47
N PHE A 39 -20.47 -30.48 8.08
CA PHE A 39 -21.23 -30.46 9.31
C PHE A 39 -22.64 -31.06 9.13
N SER A 40 -23.34 -30.69 8.06
CA SER A 40 -24.65 -31.24 7.74
C SER A 40 -24.57 -32.73 7.44
N ALA A 41 -23.55 -33.18 6.70
CA ALA A 41 -23.33 -34.60 6.44
C ALA A 41 -23.05 -35.38 7.74
N PHE A 42 -22.22 -34.81 8.62
CA PHE A 42 -21.94 -35.42 9.93
C PHE A 42 -23.20 -35.57 10.77
N ILE A 43 -24.01 -34.51 10.90
CA ILE A 43 -25.28 -34.58 11.65
C ILE A 43 -26.22 -35.58 11.00
N TYR A 44 -26.40 -35.54 9.68
CA TYR A 44 -27.28 -36.43 8.95
C TYR A 44 -26.92 -37.91 9.18
N ILE A 45 -25.63 -38.26 9.07
CA ILE A 45 -25.15 -39.61 9.25
C ILE A 45 -25.34 -40.06 10.73
N ASN A 46 -24.96 -39.18 11.67
CA ASN A 46 -25.01 -39.55 13.09
C ASN A 46 -26.46 -39.67 13.59
N GLN A 47 -27.28 -38.67 13.31
CA GLN A 47 -28.68 -38.65 13.70
C GLN A 47 -29.51 -39.75 12.97
N GLY A 48 -29.17 -40.05 11.69
CA GLY A 48 -29.79 -41.14 10.97
C GLY A 48 -29.50 -42.52 11.61
N ARG A 49 -28.29 -42.73 12.08
CA ARG A 49 -27.93 -43.96 12.82
C ARG A 49 -28.71 -44.09 14.13
N ASP A 50 -28.82 -42.98 14.90
CA ASP A 50 -29.56 -42.99 16.16
C ASP A 50 -31.04 -43.27 15.96
N ILE A 51 -31.70 -42.71 14.93
CA ILE A 51 -33.11 -42.95 14.58
C ILE A 51 -33.33 -44.40 14.19
N LEU A 52 -32.41 -44.98 13.38
CA LEU A 52 -32.51 -46.38 12.99
C LEU A 52 -32.30 -47.31 14.19
N GLY A 53 -31.30 -47.07 15.02
CA GLY A 53 -31.02 -47.85 16.24
C GLY A 53 -32.20 -47.83 17.23
N ASP A 54 -32.84 -46.63 17.37
CA ASP A 54 -34.02 -46.51 18.24
C ASP A 54 -35.23 -47.30 17.67
N SER A 55 -35.35 -47.33 16.35
CA SER A 55 -36.41 -48.11 15.64
C SER A 55 -36.15 -49.62 15.77
N GLU A 56 -34.91 -50.08 15.65
CA GLU A 56 -34.53 -51.48 15.90
C GLU A 56 -34.83 -51.89 17.34
N PHE A 57 -34.39 -51.09 18.33
CA PHE A 57 -34.63 -51.37 19.76
C PHE A 57 -36.14 -51.44 20.09
N ARG A 58 -36.95 -50.54 19.52
CA ARG A 58 -38.41 -50.60 19.69
C ARG A 58 -39.02 -51.86 19.07
N LEU A 59 -38.52 -52.29 17.93
CA LEU A 59 -38.97 -53.47 17.24
C LEU A 59 -38.63 -54.74 18.03
N GLU A 60 -37.42 -54.84 18.59
CA GLU A 60 -37.02 -55.95 19.46
C GLU A 60 -37.89 -56.03 20.71
N ASN A 61 -38.18 -54.89 21.34
CA ASN A 61 -39.08 -54.86 22.52
C ASN A 61 -40.52 -55.28 22.16
N LYS A 62 -41.04 -54.86 21.03
CA LYS A 62 -42.35 -55.30 20.55
C LYS A 62 -42.35 -56.79 20.26
N MET A 63 -41.30 -57.32 19.65
CA MET A 63 -41.17 -58.71 19.34
C MET A 63 -41.13 -59.57 20.62
N ALA A 64 -40.33 -59.15 21.62
CA ALA A 64 -40.27 -59.80 22.93
C ALA A 64 -41.65 -59.83 23.65
N ALA A 65 -42.42 -58.76 23.53
CA ALA A 65 -43.77 -58.69 24.06
C ALA A 65 -44.72 -59.66 23.34
N LEU A 66 -44.61 -59.75 22.00
CA LEU A 66 -45.38 -60.67 21.19
C LEU A 66 -45.06 -62.14 21.46
N GLU A 67 -43.76 -62.47 21.65
CA GLU A 67 -43.37 -63.88 21.99
C GLU A 67 -44.08 -64.44 23.21
N VAL A 68 -44.38 -63.58 24.20
CA VAL A 68 -45.07 -63.96 25.42
C VAL A 68 -46.60 -63.92 25.24
N THR A 69 -47.14 -63.09 24.45
CA THR A 69 -48.60 -62.79 24.44
C THR A 69 -49.33 -63.20 23.17
N LEU A 70 -48.62 -63.58 22.10
CA LEU A 70 -49.22 -64.00 20.84
C LEU A 70 -49.96 -65.29 20.97
N THR A 71 -51.24 -65.28 20.66
CA THR A 71 -52.06 -66.50 20.67
C THR A 71 -52.50 -66.83 19.26
N ILE A 72 -52.12 -68.02 18.76
CA ILE A 72 -52.51 -68.52 17.47
C ILE A 72 -53.85 -69.26 17.64
N THR A 73 -54.88 -68.80 16.93
CA THR A 73 -56.20 -69.40 16.90
C THR A 73 -56.50 -70.01 15.52
N PRO A 74 -57.39 -70.93 15.36
CA PRO A 74 -57.75 -71.47 14.04
C PRO A 74 -58.26 -70.45 13.07
N ASN A 75 -58.68 -69.29 13.53
CA ASN A 75 -59.23 -68.20 12.71
C ASN A 75 -58.24 -67.04 12.51
N GLY A 76 -56.97 -67.15 12.86
CA GLY A 76 -55.95 -66.09 12.69
C GLY A 76 -55.14 -65.83 13.95
N ILE A 77 -54.44 -64.75 13.96
CA ILE A 77 -53.55 -64.28 15.06
C ILE A 77 -54.34 -63.32 15.95
N LEU A 78 -54.36 -63.63 17.24
CA LEU A 78 -54.89 -62.70 18.23
C LEU A 78 -53.71 -61.90 18.85
N VAL A 79 -53.61 -60.64 18.44
CA VAL A 79 -52.59 -59.70 18.97
C VAL A 79 -53.20 -58.91 20.13
N PRO A 80 -52.58 -58.80 21.28
CA PRO A 80 -53.08 -57.97 22.37
C PRO A 80 -53.16 -56.51 21.98
N PRO A 81 -54.22 -55.77 22.38
CA PRO A 81 -54.38 -54.38 22.09
C PRO A 81 -53.22 -53.56 22.67
N GLY A 82 -52.64 -52.68 21.88
CA GLY A 82 -51.55 -51.74 22.30
C GLY A 82 -50.12 -52.25 22.08
N VAL A 83 -49.90 -53.49 21.63
CA VAL A 83 -48.55 -54.00 21.30
C VAL A 83 -48.13 -53.59 19.92
N LEU A 84 -49.04 -53.63 18.94
CA LEU A 84 -48.77 -53.17 17.57
C LEU A 84 -49.45 -51.83 17.29
N GLN A 85 -48.85 -51.05 16.47
CA GLN A 85 -49.40 -49.81 15.86
C GLN A 85 -50.02 -50.14 14.50
N ASP A 86 -50.94 -49.32 14.01
CA ASP A 86 -51.55 -49.49 12.71
C ASP A 86 -50.55 -49.50 11.53
N THR A 87 -49.39 -48.98 11.74
CA THR A 87 -48.26 -48.96 10.80
C THR A 87 -47.36 -50.18 10.89
N ASP A 88 -47.48 -51.00 11.91
CA ASP A 88 -46.67 -52.19 12.05
C ASP A 88 -47.17 -53.33 11.18
N VAL A 89 -46.25 -54.16 10.74
CA VAL A 89 -46.52 -55.34 9.91
C VAL A 89 -46.23 -56.58 10.67
N LEU A 90 -47.17 -57.49 10.78
CA LEU A 90 -46.93 -58.80 11.37
C LEU A 90 -47.33 -59.89 10.35
N VAL A 91 -46.42 -60.79 10.05
CA VAL A 91 -46.68 -61.94 9.17
C VAL A 91 -46.28 -63.22 9.88
N LEU A 92 -47.15 -64.19 9.89
CA LEU A 92 -46.91 -65.53 10.39
C LEU A 92 -46.80 -66.51 9.23
N GLU A 93 -45.77 -67.30 9.18
CA GLU A 93 -45.47 -68.23 8.10
C GLU A 93 -45.32 -69.65 8.62
N ASP A 94 -45.75 -70.62 7.79
CA ASP A 94 -45.50 -72.05 8.08
C ASP A 94 -44.07 -72.46 7.60
N PRO A 95 -43.63 -73.72 7.91
CA PRO A 95 -42.31 -74.21 7.46
C PRO A 95 -42.16 -74.28 5.94
N ASN A 96 -43.23 -74.19 5.17
CA ASN A 96 -43.23 -74.21 3.70
C ASN A 96 -43.24 -72.80 3.10
N GLY A 97 -43.17 -71.76 3.94
CA GLY A 97 -43.22 -70.37 3.48
C GLY A 97 -44.62 -69.85 3.12
N GLN A 98 -45.71 -70.59 3.53
CA GLN A 98 -47.08 -70.10 3.33
C GLN A 98 -47.46 -69.12 4.44
N VAL A 99 -48.03 -67.99 4.07
CA VAL A 99 -48.56 -67.01 5.02
C VAL A 99 -49.84 -67.57 5.67
N LEU A 100 -49.72 -67.86 6.97
CA LEU A 100 -50.86 -68.37 7.78
C LEU A 100 -51.79 -67.24 8.20
N ALA A 101 -51.20 -66.12 8.57
CA ALA A 101 -51.93 -64.93 8.98
C ALA A 101 -51.04 -63.68 8.80
N SER A 102 -51.64 -62.51 8.55
CA SER A 102 -50.95 -61.24 8.47
C SER A 102 -51.79 -60.13 9.11
N HIS A 103 -51.09 -59.14 9.67
CA HIS A 103 -51.67 -57.91 10.20
C HIS A 103 -50.83 -56.72 9.74
N GLY A 104 -51.51 -55.61 9.42
CA GLY A 104 -50.86 -54.36 9.03
C GLY A 104 -51.22 -53.89 7.58
N PRO A 105 -50.57 -52.83 7.14
CA PRO A 105 -50.96 -52.10 5.94
C PRO A 105 -50.46 -52.71 4.63
N LEU A 106 -49.68 -53.80 4.64
CA LEU A 106 -49.16 -54.41 3.41
C LEU A 106 -50.21 -55.23 2.65
N SER A 107 -50.11 -55.23 1.34
CA SER A 107 -50.93 -56.06 0.47
C SER A 107 -50.60 -57.55 0.60
N ALA A 108 -51.54 -58.45 0.24
CA ALA A 108 -51.28 -59.90 0.29
C ALA A 108 -50.04 -60.29 -0.54
N GLN A 109 -49.80 -59.63 -1.69
CA GLN A 109 -48.67 -59.91 -2.54
C GLN A 109 -47.34 -59.48 -1.89
N GLU A 110 -47.34 -58.33 -1.23
CA GLU A 110 -46.14 -57.85 -0.45
C GLU A 110 -45.85 -58.75 0.72
N ASN A 111 -46.88 -59.25 1.43
CA ASN A 111 -46.71 -60.21 2.51
C ASN A 111 -46.08 -61.54 2.04
N LEU A 112 -46.42 -62.03 0.84
CA LEU A 112 -45.77 -63.18 0.21
C LEU A 112 -44.29 -62.96 -0.11
N VAL A 113 -43.97 -61.78 -0.68
CA VAL A 113 -42.58 -61.41 -0.98
C VAL A 113 -41.77 -61.27 0.28
N LEU A 114 -42.39 -60.71 1.31
CA LEU A 114 -41.79 -60.57 2.62
C LEU A 114 -41.48 -61.94 3.28
N ALA A 115 -42.48 -62.85 3.20
CA ALA A 115 -42.37 -64.21 3.68
C ALA A 115 -41.17 -64.94 3.05
N ALA A 116 -41.13 -64.97 1.71
CA ALA A 116 -40.03 -65.59 0.98
C ALA A 116 -38.66 -65.04 1.35
N ARG A 117 -38.55 -63.76 1.60
CA ARG A 117 -37.30 -63.12 1.99
C ARG A 117 -36.95 -63.43 3.44
N ALA A 118 -37.90 -63.48 4.32
CA ALA A 118 -37.67 -63.81 5.73
C ALA A 118 -37.04 -65.19 5.93
N TRP A 119 -37.50 -66.20 5.16
CA TRP A 119 -36.86 -67.49 5.14
C TRP A 119 -35.45 -67.45 4.61
N GLN A 120 -35.19 -66.74 3.52
CA GLN A 120 -33.84 -66.57 2.94
C GLN A 120 -32.86 -65.89 3.92
N GLU A 121 -33.30 -64.85 4.61
CA GLU A 121 -32.47 -64.14 5.62
C GLU A 121 -32.25 -65.01 6.87
N TYR A 122 -33.24 -65.82 7.24
CA TYR A 122 -33.14 -66.73 8.33
C TYR A 122 -32.18 -67.91 8.05
N GLU A 123 -32.23 -68.50 6.86
CA GLU A 123 -31.35 -69.62 6.46
C GLU A 123 -29.91 -69.18 6.23
N ASN A 124 -29.65 -67.96 5.77
CA ASN A 124 -28.29 -67.44 5.48
C ASN A 124 -27.48 -67.15 6.75
N LYS A 125 -28.09 -67.15 7.96
CA LYS A 125 -27.37 -66.90 9.21
C LYS A 125 -26.94 -68.18 9.88
N ILE A 126 -25.64 -68.42 9.91
CA ILE A 126 -24.95 -69.61 10.47
C ILE A 126 -25.15 -69.78 12.02
N THR A 127 -25.60 -68.78 12.71
CA THR A 127 -25.91 -68.84 14.14
C THR A 127 -27.43 -68.83 14.31
N PRO A 128 -27.96 -69.69 15.19
CA PRO A 128 -29.37 -69.68 15.55
C PRO A 128 -29.66 -68.44 16.42
N ALA A 129 -29.41 -67.27 15.90
CA ALA A 129 -29.83 -66.05 16.51
C ALA A 129 -31.35 -65.98 16.35
N ARG A 130 -32.04 -65.88 17.46
CA ARG A 130 -33.52 -65.78 17.48
C ARG A 130 -34.05 -64.57 16.73
N ILE A 131 -33.22 -63.61 16.44
CA ILE A 131 -33.60 -62.32 15.84
C ILE A 131 -32.68 -62.00 14.68
N THR A 132 -33.26 -61.82 13.50
CA THR A 132 -32.59 -61.28 12.32
C THR A 132 -33.29 -60.00 11.90
N SER A 133 -32.56 -58.88 11.91
CA SER A 133 -33.04 -57.59 11.41
C SER A 133 -32.63 -57.39 9.96
N TRP A 134 -33.51 -56.89 9.14
CA TRP A 134 -33.26 -56.51 7.75
C TRP A 134 -34.22 -55.39 7.30
N THR A 135 -33.84 -54.67 6.28
CA THR A 135 -34.61 -53.53 5.76
C THR A 135 -35.15 -53.80 4.34
N GLN A 136 -36.37 -53.41 4.10
CA GLN A 136 -36.97 -53.49 2.77
C GLN A 136 -37.88 -52.31 2.52
N GLY A 137 -37.80 -51.74 1.31
CA GLY A 137 -38.75 -50.75 0.82
C GLY A 137 -40.03 -51.45 0.36
N THR A 138 -41.17 -50.83 0.66
CA THR A 138 -42.50 -51.33 0.18
C THR A 138 -42.99 -50.42 -0.92
N SER A 139 -43.59 -51.00 -1.96
CA SER A 139 -44.15 -50.25 -3.09
C SER A 139 -45.47 -49.56 -2.73
N THR A 140 -46.23 -50.14 -1.77
CA THR A 140 -47.54 -49.64 -1.35
C THR A 140 -47.45 -48.42 -0.44
N LEU A 141 -46.43 -48.37 0.43
CA LEU A 141 -46.31 -47.30 1.43
C LEU A 141 -45.17 -46.31 1.18
N HIS A 142 -44.33 -46.53 0.17
CA HIS A 142 -43.16 -45.69 -0.17
C HIS A 142 -42.22 -45.46 1.00
N THR A 143 -42.24 -46.34 2.02
CA THR A 143 -41.41 -46.25 3.24
C THR A 143 -40.54 -47.46 3.38
N ASN A 144 -39.36 -47.27 3.94
CA ASN A 144 -38.50 -48.39 4.34
C ASN A 144 -38.97 -48.94 5.67
N TYR A 145 -39.05 -50.26 5.77
CA TYR A 145 -39.36 -50.99 6.96
C TYR A 145 -38.13 -51.74 7.51
N ILE A 146 -38.00 -51.79 8.81
CA ILE A 146 -37.09 -52.70 9.48
C ILE A 146 -37.88 -53.87 9.93
N PHE A 147 -37.43 -55.09 9.60
CA PHE A 147 -38.08 -56.34 9.94
C PHE A 147 -37.20 -57.15 10.92
N VAL A 148 -37.85 -57.83 11.84
CA VAL A 148 -37.26 -58.82 12.72
C VAL A 148 -38.01 -60.14 12.57
N THR A 149 -37.24 -61.22 12.46
CA THR A 149 -37.80 -62.53 12.23
C THR A 149 -37.40 -63.47 13.38
N ILE A 150 -38.34 -64.17 13.96
CA ILE A 150 -38.08 -65.21 14.99
C ILE A 150 -38.78 -66.55 14.63
N PRO A 151 -38.15 -67.65 14.89
CA PRO A 151 -38.80 -68.93 14.79
C PRO A 151 -39.82 -69.11 15.93
N MET A 152 -41.03 -69.60 15.59
CA MET A 152 -42.10 -69.86 16.56
C MET A 152 -42.76 -71.18 16.25
N GLN A 153 -43.22 -71.90 17.30
CA GLN A 153 -44.01 -73.15 17.13
C GLN A 153 -45.43 -72.79 16.67
N THR A 154 -45.77 -73.14 15.44
CA THR A 154 -47.10 -72.86 14.84
C THR A 154 -48.08 -74.01 15.05
N GLY A 155 -47.61 -75.17 15.61
CA GLY A 155 -48.39 -76.37 15.92
C GLY A 155 -47.52 -77.48 16.52
N PRO A 156 -48.11 -78.62 16.92
CA PRO A 156 -47.36 -79.73 17.50
C PRO A 156 -46.30 -80.25 16.47
N GLY A 157 -45.04 -79.88 16.71
CA GLY A 157 -43.91 -80.30 15.86
C GLY A 157 -43.68 -79.50 14.59
N GLN A 158 -44.38 -78.37 14.38
CA GLN A 158 -44.20 -77.47 13.27
C GLN A 158 -43.58 -76.15 13.72
N SER A 159 -42.44 -75.77 13.18
CA SER A 159 -41.79 -74.48 13.45
C SER A 159 -42.03 -73.53 12.22
N GLY A 160 -42.73 -72.45 12.42
CA GLY A 160 -42.91 -71.38 11.45
C GLY A 160 -42.04 -70.16 11.82
N LEU A 161 -42.17 -69.12 11.04
CA LEU A 161 -41.53 -67.82 11.27
C LEU A 161 -42.54 -66.73 11.59
N VAL A 162 -42.26 -65.92 12.56
CA VAL A 162 -42.96 -64.65 12.81
C VAL A 162 -42.10 -63.51 12.34
N VAL A 163 -42.61 -62.72 11.42
CA VAL A 163 -41.96 -61.54 10.88
C VAL A 163 -42.69 -60.31 11.39
N LEU A 164 -42.00 -59.48 12.14
CA LEU A 164 -42.52 -58.21 12.60
C LEU A 164 -41.76 -57.08 11.93
N GLY A 165 -42.46 -56.13 11.33
CA GLY A 165 -41.93 -54.99 10.69
C GLY A 165 -42.43 -53.67 11.28
N THR A 166 -41.56 -52.68 11.37
CA THR A 166 -41.94 -51.30 11.72
C THR A 166 -41.32 -50.35 10.76
N PRO A 167 -41.94 -49.19 10.44
CA PRO A 167 -41.34 -48.19 9.60
C PRO A 167 -39.97 -47.74 10.18
N ALA A 168 -38.94 -47.66 9.34
CA ALA A 168 -37.61 -47.23 9.73
C ALA A 168 -37.59 -45.78 10.21
N ASP A 169 -38.48 -44.95 9.68
CA ASP A 169 -38.67 -43.57 10.12
C ASP A 169 -40.17 -43.27 10.28
N PRO A 170 -40.80 -43.77 11.37
CA PRO A 170 -42.26 -43.71 11.56
C PRO A 170 -42.81 -42.28 11.65
N TYR A 171 -42.00 -41.34 11.98
CA TYR A 171 -42.37 -39.92 12.17
C TYR A 171 -41.86 -38.98 11.07
N GLY A 172 -41.20 -39.49 10.06
CA GLY A 172 -40.55 -38.66 9.01
C GLY A 172 -39.47 -37.75 9.58
N LEU A 173 -38.77 -38.18 10.64
CA LEU A 173 -37.76 -37.38 11.32
C LEU A 173 -36.53 -37.15 10.44
N VAL A 174 -36.14 -38.17 9.67
CA VAL A 174 -34.98 -38.11 8.76
C VAL A 174 -35.21 -37.10 7.63
N SER A 175 -36.40 -37.14 7.02
CA SER A 175 -36.77 -36.21 5.95
C SER A 175 -36.94 -34.77 6.42
N ARG A 176 -37.46 -34.58 7.64
CA ARG A 176 -37.53 -33.25 8.28
C ARG A 176 -36.14 -32.73 8.64
N LEU A 177 -35.24 -33.58 9.11
CA LEU A 177 -33.85 -33.23 9.40
C LEU A 177 -33.10 -32.78 8.12
N GLU A 178 -33.27 -33.55 7.03
CA GLU A 178 -32.70 -33.20 5.72
C GLU A 178 -33.18 -31.83 5.26
N LEU A 179 -34.49 -31.58 5.29
CA LEU A 179 -35.08 -30.30 4.89
C LEU A 179 -34.53 -29.13 5.75
N THR A 180 -34.47 -29.34 7.08
CA THR A 180 -33.97 -28.30 7.98
C THR A 180 -32.48 -28.01 7.79
N LEU A 181 -31.64 -29.02 7.57
CA LEU A 181 -30.23 -28.88 7.29
C LEU A 181 -29.98 -28.16 5.95
N VAL A 182 -30.69 -28.55 4.89
CA VAL A 182 -30.57 -27.91 3.58
C VAL A 182 -31.07 -26.46 3.62
N ALA A 183 -32.25 -26.21 4.18
CA ALA A 183 -32.80 -24.86 4.27
C ALA A 183 -31.95 -23.94 5.15
N GLY A 184 -31.49 -24.44 6.31
CA GLY A 184 -30.61 -23.71 7.21
C GLY A 184 -29.26 -23.40 6.58
N SER A 185 -28.66 -24.36 5.87
CA SER A 185 -27.39 -24.16 5.16
C SER A 185 -27.52 -23.13 4.05
N LEU A 186 -28.62 -23.21 3.28
CA LEU A 186 -28.88 -22.26 2.20
C LEU A 186 -29.11 -20.84 2.73
N ALA A 187 -29.91 -20.68 3.78
CA ALA A 187 -30.14 -19.40 4.43
C ALA A 187 -28.84 -18.79 5.00
N THR A 188 -28.01 -19.60 5.68
CA THR A 188 -26.72 -19.17 6.22
C THR A 188 -25.78 -18.72 5.10
N LEU A 189 -25.70 -19.46 4.00
CA LEU A 189 -24.86 -19.12 2.86
C LEU A 189 -25.33 -17.81 2.20
N LEU A 190 -26.63 -17.60 2.08
CA LEU A 190 -27.19 -16.36 1.51
C LEU A 190 -26.88 -15.15 2.40
N ILE A 191 -27.05 -15.29 3.71
CA ILE A 191 -26.67 -14.23 4.68
C ILE A 191 -25.18 -13.94 4.59
N ALA A 192 -24.33 -14.96 4.51
CA ALA A 192 -22.89 -14.81 4.39
C ALA A 192 -22.47 -14.13 3.08
N LEU A 193 -23.12 -14.43 1.96
CA LEU A 193 -22.87 -13.77 0.67
C LEU A 193 -23.22 -12.28 0.73
N VAL A 194 -24.40 -11.94 1.25
CA VAL A 194 -24.85 -10.54 1.34
C VAL A 194 -24.00 -9.76 2.34
N GLY A 195 -23.82 -10.32 3.53
CA GLY A 195 -23.01 -9.69 4.59
C GLY A 195 -21.53 -9.56 4.21
N GLY A 196 -20.97 -10.61 3.61
CA GLY A 196 -19.59 -10.62 3.10
C GLY A 196 -19.36 -9.58 2.00
N TYR A 197 -20.30 -9.46 1.06
CA TYR A 197 -20.22 -8.43 0.03
C TYR A 197 -20.27 -7.01 0.62
N TRP A 198 -21.21 -6.76 1.54
CA TRP A 198 -21.34 -5.47 2.22
C TRP A 198 -20.08 -5.11 3.01
N LEU A 199 -19.52 -6.07 3.76
CA LEU A 199 -18.30 -5.87 4.54
C LEU A 199 -17.09 -5.61 3.63
N ALA A 200 -16.94 -6.38 2.54
CA ALA A 200 -15.87 -6.21 1.58
C ALA A 200 -15.95 -4.85 0.86
N ASP A 201 -17.18 -4.38 0.52
CA ASP A 201 -17.36 -3.05 -0.05
C ASP A 201 -16.93 -1.96 0.91
N ARG A 202 -17.36 -2.05 2.17
CA ARG A 202 -17.01 -1.06 3.20
C ARG A 202 -15.51 -1.03 3.49
N ALA A 203 -14.86 -2.19 3.57
CA ALA A 203 -13.42 -2.31 3.82
C ALA A 203 -12.57 -1.79 2.64
N MET A 204 -13.05 -1.91 1.40
CA MET A 204 -12.30 -1.49 0.21
C MET A 204 -12.56 -0.04 -0.25
N ARG A 205 -13.55 0.65 0.33
CA ARG A 205 -13.82 2.07 0.00
C ARG A 205 -12.61 2.98 0.20
N PRO A 206 -11.87 2.91 1.33
CA PRO A 206 -10.68 3.72 1.54
C PRO A 206 -9.61 3.52 0.48
N VAL A 207 -9.36 2.26 0.08
CA VAL A 207 -8.39 1.93 -0.98
C VAL A 207 -8.80 2.57 -2.32
N HIS A 208 -10.09 2.56 -2.62
CA HIS A 208 -10.59 3.22 -3.83
C HIS A 208 -10.39 4.74 -3.79
N THR A 209 -10.61 5.37 -2.62
CA THR A 209 -10.38 6.80 -2.42
C THR A 209 -8.91 7.16 -2.62
N ILE A 210 -7.97 6.39 -2.05
CA ILE A 210 -6.52 6.58 -2.23
C ILE A 210 -6.16 6.43 -3.72
N THR A 211 -6.65 5.38 -4.37
CA THR A 211 -6.37 5.12 -5.78
C THR A 211 -6.92 6.23 -6.69
N GLN A 212 -8.11 6.74 -6.39
CA GLN A 212 -8.72 7.83 -7.15
C GLN A 212 -7.97 9.15 -6.94
N ALA A 213 -7.57 9.46 -5.72
CA ALA A 213 -6.73 10.60 -5.40
C ALA A 213 -5.39 10.52 -6.15
N ALA A 214 -4.70 9.36 -6.09
CA ALA A 214 -3.45 9.13 -6.80
C ALA A 214 -3.58 9.31 -8.33
N ARG A 215 -4.74 9.00 -8.91
CA ARG A 215 -5.01 9.22 -10.35
C ARG A 215 -5.33 10.67 -10.72
N THR A 216 -5.91 11.41 -9.78
CA THR A 216 -6.31 12.81 -10.01
C THR A 216 -5.25 13.82 -9.59
N ILE A 217 -4.29 13.40 -8.74
CA ILE A 217 -3.11 14.19 -8.38
C ILE A 217 -2.16 14.15 -9.58
N GLY A 218 -2.22 15.19 -10.40
CA GLY A 218 -1.35 15.40 -11.55
C GLY A 218 -0.33 16.51 -11.24
N GLU A 219 0.49 16.83 -12.24
CA GLU A 219 1.51 17.89 -12.15
C GLU A 219 0.96 19.27 -11.77
N THR A 220 -0.35 19.50 -11.92
CA THR A 220 -0.99 20.81 -11.74
C THR A 220 -1.64 21.01 -10.38
N ASP A 221 -1.93 19.97 -9.61
CA ASP A 221 -2.62 20.08 -8.31
C ASP A 221 -2.09 19.06 -7.31
N LEU A 222 -0.99 19.40 -6.66
CA LEU A 222 -0.37 18.64 -5.56
C LEU A 222 -0.90 19.07 -4.18
N SER A 223 -1.85 20.02 -4.11
CA SER A 223 -2.36 20.56 -2.84
C SER A 223 -3.36 19.64 -2.17
N ARG A 224 -3.94 18.70 -2.90
CA ARG A 224 -4.90 17.74 -2.36
C ARG A 224 -4.24 16.81 -1.36
N ARG A 225 -4.98 16.55 -0.26
CA ARG A 225 -4.58 15.58 0.77
C ARG A 225 -5.71 14.58 0.94
N LEU A 226 -5.33 13.35 1.29
CA LEU A 226 -6.28 12.28 1.62
C LEU A 226 -6.99 12.55 2.93
N ASN A 227 -6.28 13.12 3.89
CA ASN A 227 -6.78 13.56 5.20
C ASN A 227 -7.68 12.52 5.90
N MET A 228 -7.28 11.25 5.80
CA MET A 228 -8.02 10.12 6.38
C MET A 228 -7.77 10.04 7.88
N LYS A 229 -8.85 10.04 8.66
CA LYS A 229 -8.79 9.96 10.13
C LYS A 229 -8.84 8.53 10.68
N SER A 230 -8.57 7.52 9.85
CA SER A 230 -8.50 6.13 10.31
C SER A 230 -7.24 5.91 11.16
N LYS A 231 -7.35 5.05 12.17
CA LYS A 231 -6.22 4.66 13.06
C LYS A 231 -5.67 3.26 12.73
N ASP A 232 -6.12 2.70 11.62
CA ASP A 232 -5.69 1.41 11.10
C ASP A 232 -4.53 1.56 10.08
N GLU A 233 -4.11 0.45 9.49
CA GLU A 233 -3.04 0.39 8.49
C GLU A 233 -3.33 1.25 7.25
N LEU A 234 -4.62 1.47 6.94
CA LEU A 234 -5.02 2.33 5.84
C LEU A 234 -4.86 3.83 6.19
N GLY A 235 -5.03 4.18 7.46
CA GLY A 235 -4.74 5.53 7.97
C GLY A 235 -3.25 5.83 7.95
N GLU A 236 -2.39 4.87 8.31
CA GLU A 236 -0.93 4.98 8.23
C GLU A 236 -0.46 5.13 6.78
N LEU A 237 -1.03 4.31 5.87
CA LEU A 237 -0.76 4.44 4.43
C LEU A 237 -1.14 5.82 3.89
N ALA A 238 -2.32 6.32 4.26
CA ALA A 238 -2.78 7.65 3.85
C ALA A 238 -1.88 8.76 4.38
N GLY A 239 -1.43 8.68 5.63
CA GLY A 239 -0.49 9.63 6.23
C GLY A 239 0.88 9.63 5.55
N THR A 240 1.41 8.44 5.21
CA THR A 240 2.66 8.29 4.46
C THR A 240 2.53 8.91 3.05
N PHE A 241 1.39 8.68 2.40
CA PHE A 241 1.10 9.25 1.09
C PHE A 241 1.00 10.80 1.14
N ASP A 242 0.29 11.35 2.13
CA ASP A 242 0.18 12.79 2.34
C ASP A 242 1.55 13.43 2.63
N GLY A 243 2.42 12.77 3.42
CA GLY A 243 3.79 13.22 3.66
C GLY A 243 4.68 13.18 2.41
N MET A 244 4.47 12.21 1.51
CA MET A 244 5.15 12.17 0.21
C MET A 244 4.68 13.33 -0.69
N LEU A 245 3.38 13.61 -0.73
CA LEU A 245 2.81 14.73 -1.50
C LEU A 245 3.33 16.08 -0.99
N GLU A 246 3.46 16.27 0.31
CA GLU A 246 4.01 17.48 0.90
C GLU A 246 5.45 17.74 0.44
N ARG A 247 6.30 16.70 0.50
CA ARG A 247 7.68 16.79 0.00
C ARG A 247 7.75 17.10 -1.49
N LEU A 248 6.88 16.49 -2.27
CA LEU A 248 6.81 16.70 -3.72
C LEU A 248 6.34 18.12 -4.03
N GLN A 249 5.29 18.59 -3.36
CA GLN A 249 4.79 19.96 -3.50
C GLN A 249 5.88 20.99 -3.17
N ALA A 250 6.55 20.83 -2.03
CA ALA A 250 7.65 21.72 -1.63
C ALA A 250 8.82 21.69 -2.63
N ALA A 251 9.09 20.55 -3.27
CA ALA A 251 10.11 20.47 -4.34
C ALA A 251 9.68 21.21 -5.60
N PHE A 252 8.43 21.07 -6.04
CA PHE A 252 7.88 21.80 -7.19
C PHE A 252 7.81 23.32 -6.96
N GLU A 253 7.41 23.74 -5.76
CA GLU A 253 7.37 25.16 -5.42
C GLU A 253 8.77 25.77 -5.47
N ARG A 254 9.78 25.09 -4.90
CA ARG A 254 11.19 25.50 -5.01
C ARG A 254 11.67 25.56 -6.45
N GLN A 255 11.29 24.58 -7.28
CA GLN A 255 11.66 24.56 -8.69
C GLN A 255 10.99 25.71 -9.48
N ARG A 256 9.71 25.99 -9.22
CA ARG A 256 9.00 27.12 -9.85
C ARG A 256 9.62 28.46 -9.46
N GLN A 257 9.94 28.64 -8.19
CA GLN A 257 10.60 29.84 -7.70
C GLN A 257 11.97 30.01 -8.36
N PHE A 258 12.77 28.96 -8.44
CA PHE A 258 14.08 28.97 -9.11
C PHE A 258 13.98 29.39 -10.57
N VAL A 259 13.02 28.87 -11.34
CA VAL A 259 12.82 29.25 -12.74
C VAL A 259 12.35 30.70 -12.87
N ALA A 260 11.48 31.16 -11.98
CA ALA A 260 10.99 32.54 -11.96
C ALA A 260 12.14 33.51 -11.67
N ASP A 261 12.94 33.25 -10.64
CA ASP A 261 14.06 34.09 -10.23
C ASP A 261 15.15 34.12 -11.31
N ALA A 262 15.51 32.95 -11.88
CA ALA A 262 16.45 32.89 -13.02
C ALA A 262 15.97 33.73 -14.24
N SER A 263 14.67 33.68 -14.53
CA SER A 263 14.07 34.44 -15.62
C SER A 263 14.12 35.95 -15.35
N HIS A 264 13.91 36.35 -14.09
CA HIS A 264 14.02 37.75 -13.70
C HIS A 264 15.46 38.26 -13.76
N GLU A 265 16.43 37.51 -13.27
CA GLU A 265 17.84 37.87 -13.27
C GLU A 265 18.47 37.86 -14.68
N LEU A 266 17.93 37.06 -15.61
CA LEU A 266 18.35 37.12 -17.04
C LEU A 266 17.69 38.25 -17.81
N ARG A 267 16.47 38.66 -17.47
CA ARG A 267 15.73 39.70 -18.20
C ARG A 267 16.37 41.07 -18.03
N THR A 268 16.86 41.40 -16.86
CA THR A 268 17.47 42.70 -16.54
C THR A 268 18.69 43.00 -17.40
N PRO A 269 19.75 42.17 -17.45
CA PRO A 269 20.92 42.43 -18.30
C PRO A 269 20.55 42.43 -19.78
N LEU A 270 19.64 41.57 -20.22
CA LEU A 270 19.17 41.56 -21.60
C LEU A 270 18.49 42.87 -21.99
N THR A 271 17.70 43.46 -21.10
CA THR A 271 17.07 44.75 -21.29
C THR A 271 18.10 45.86 -21.40
N ILE A 272 19.16 45.83 -20.58
CA ILE A 272 20.27 46.81 -20.64
C ILE A 272 21.01 46.69 -21.97
N VAL A 273 21.36 45.47 -22.41
CA VAL A 273 22.02 45.21 -23.70
C VAL A 273 21.18 45.77 -24.86
N ASN A 274 19.85 45.45 -24.84
CA ASN A 274 18.95 45.96 -25.88
C ASN A 274 18.83 47.49 -25.88
N LEU A 275 18.76 48.10 -24.69
CA LEU A 275 18.67 49.56 -24.55
C LEU A 275 19.95 50.26 -25.07
N GLU A 276 21.12 49.78 -24.64
CA GLU A 276 22.40 50.33 -25.08
C GLU A 276 22.62 50.14 -26.57
N THR A 277 22.24 48.97 -27.12
CA THR A 277 22.31 48.69 -28.55
C THR A 277 21.37 49.62 -29.33
N SER A 278 20.11 49.74 -28.92
CA SER A 278 19.13 50.61 -29.59
C SER A 278 19.52 52.06 -29.52
N ARG A 279 20.01 52.56 -28.38
CA ARG A 279 20.48 53.92 -28.21
C ARG A 279 21.68 54.21 -29.12
N THR A 280 22.67 53.30 -29.16
CA THR A 280 23.89 53.46 -29.93
C THR A 280 23.64 53.40 -31.44
N LEU A 281 22.60 52.70 -31.89
CA LEU A 281 22.21 52.62 -33.31
C LEU A 281 21.29 53.77 -33.77
N ALA A 282 20.63 54.47 -32.84
CA ALA A 282 19.64 55.49 -33.16
C ALA A 282 20.25 56.79 -33.75
N SER A 283 21.50 57.08 -33.41
CA SER A 283 22.20 58.29 -33.88
C SER A 283 23.71 58.07 -33.89
N PRO A 284 24.48 58.87 -34.70
CA PRO A 284 25.93 58.91 -34.65
C PRO A 284 26.42 59.40 -33.26
N HIS A 285 27.40 58.70 -32.68
CA HIS A 285 27.98 58.98 -31.37
C HIS A 285 29.50 59.25 -31.52
N LYS A 286 30.10 59.82 -30.47
CA LYS A 286 31.56 59.95 -30.40
C LYS A 286 32.22 58.59 -30.15
N PRO A 287 33.48 58.36 -30.54
CA PRO A 287 34.18 57.10 -30.34
C PRO A 287 34.18 56.61 -28.88
N GLU A 288 34.24 57.56 -27.92
CA GLU A 288 34.20 57.27 -26.49
C GLU A 288 32.85 56.71 -26.05
N GLU A 289 31.74 57.20 -26.60
CA GLU A 289 30.38 56.75 -26.33
C GLU A 289 30.15 55.31 -26.86
N TYR A 290 30.66 55.01 -28.06
CA TYR A 290 30.68 53.67 -28.63
C TYR A 290 31.47 52.71 -27.75
N ARG A 291 32.66 53.12 -27.26
CA ARG A 291 33.47 52.31 -26.36
C ARG A 291 32.75 52.05 -25.03
N HIS A 292 32.08 53.03 -24.47
CA HIS A 292 31.29 52.91 -23.25
C HIS A 292 30.13 51.93 -23.46
N ALA A 293 29.35 52.10 -24.52
CA ALA A 293 28.26 51.19 -24.83
C ALA A 293 28.73 49.75 -25.03
N LEU A 294 29.81 49.52 -25.78
CA LEU A 294 30.41 48.21 -25.98
C LEU A 294 30.96 47.61 -24.66
N SER A 295 31.54 48.43 -23.77
CA SER A 295 32.02 47.99 -22.50
C SER A 295 30.86 47.56 -21.58
N THR A 296 29.74 48.29 -21.59
CA THR A 296 28.51 47.95 -20.87
C THR A 296 27.92 46.65 -21.39
N ILE A 297 27.75 46.50 -22.71
CA ILE A 297 27.24 45.29 -23.35
C ILE A 297 28.12 44.08 -23.00
N ARG A 298 29.46 44.26 -23.05
CA ARG A 298 30.39 43.18 -22.66
C ARG A 298 30.23 42.79 -21.20
N SER A 299 30.15 43.76 -20.30
CA SER A 299 29.95 43.50 -18.86
C SER A 299 28.66 42.72 -18.59
N GLU A 300 27.54 43.11 -19.22
CA GLU A 300 26.26 42.40 -19.05
C GLU A 300 26.29 41.00 -19.67
N ASN A 301 27.02 40.80 -20.78
CA ASN A 301 27.21 39.48 -21.37
C ASN A 301 28.07 38.57 -20.51
N ASP A 302 29.16 39.09 -19.91
CA ASP A 302 30.01 38.35 -18.97
C ASP A 302 29.21 37.94 -17.71
N PHE A 303 28.36 38.85 -17.21
CA PHE A 303 27.45 38.57 -16.11
C PHE A 303 26.43 37.46 -16.46
N MET A 304 25.76 37.52 -17.64
CA MET A 304 24.83 36.48 -18.08
C MET A 304 25.53 35.13 -18.24
N THR A 305 26.75 35.10 -18.75
CA THR A 305 27.54 33.88 -18.89
C THR A 305 27.85 33.25 -17.54
N SER A 306 28.23 34.05 -16.56
CA SER A 306 28.46 33.59 -15.18
C SER A 306 27.16 33.03 -14.58
N LEU A 307 26.05 33.78 -14.72
CA LEU A 307 24.74 33.37 -14.20
C LEU A 307 24.28 32.02 -14.77
N VAL A 308 24.40 31.83 -16.12
CA VAL A 308 24.06 30.56 -16.78
C VAL A 308 24.92 29.41 -16.25
N ASN A 309 26.23 29.64 -16.09
CA ASN A 309 27.13 28.63 -15.51
C ASN A 309 26.74 28.27 -14.08
N ASP A 310 26.40 29.26 -13.25
CA ASP A 310 25.92 29.03 -11.86
C ASP A 310 24.62 28.22 -11.85
N LEU A 311 23.67 28.56 -12.75
CA LEU A 311 22.41 27.83 -12.89
C LEU A 311 22.62 26.38 -13.34
N LEU A 312 23.54 26.11 -14.28
CA LEU A 312 23.89 24.76 -14.72
C LEU A 312 24.54 23.94 -13.62
N ILE A 313 25.37 24.56 -12.79
CA ILE A 313 25.93 23.93 -11.62
C ILE A 313 24.80 23.52 -10.67
N LEU A 314 23.92 24.44 -10.29
CA LEU A 314 22.79 24.17 -9.40
C LEU A 314 21.85 23.09 -9.95
N ALA A 315 21.54 23.11 -11.25
CA ALA A 315 20.69 22.11 -11.89
C ALA A 315 21.28 20.67 -11.81
N ARG A 316 22.61 20.55 -12.06
CA ARG A 316 23.30 19.26 -11.93
C ARG A 316 23.34 18.77 -10.48
N MET A 317 23.44 19.71 -9.53
CA MET A 317 23.40 19.47 -8.09
C MET A 317 22.05 18.87 -7.65
N ASP A 318 20.97 19.53 -8.06
CA ASP A 318 19.60 19.10 -7.73
C ASP A 318 19.27 17.73 -8.34
N ALA A 319 19.88 17.39 -9.48
CA ALA A 319 19.74 16.08 -10.13
C ALA A 319 20.59 14.96 -9.49
N GLY A 320 21.41 15.27 -8.49
CA GLY A 320 22.31 14.26 -7.87
C GLY A 320 23.38 13.72 -8.83
N GLN A 321 23.60 14.37 -9.98
CA GLN A 321 24.46 13.88 -11.06
C GLN A 321 25.93 14.33 -10.93
N SER A 322 26.28 15.02 -9.86
CA SER A 322 27.68 15.44 -9.62
C SER A 322 28.45 14.27 -8.99
N ALA A 323 29.06 13.43 -9.82
CA ALA A 323 30.10 12.53 -9.36
C ALA A 323 31.27 13.38 -8.86
N MET A 324 31.41 13.51 -7.55
CA MET A 324 32.54 14.20 -6.93
C MET A 324 33.76 13.28 -6.90
N GLN A 325 34.91 13.84 -7.26
CA GLN A 325 36.17 13.16 -7.04
C GLN A 325 36.50 13.23 -5.53
N ASN A 326 36.70 12.07 -4.92
CA ASN A 326 37.04 11.99 -3.50
C ASN A 326 38.54 11.66 -3.36
N LEU A 327 39.38 12.65 -3.66
CA LEU A 327 40.83 12.53 -3.64
C LEU A 327 41.43 13.31 -2.46
N PRO A 328 42.60 12.92 -1.96
CA PRO A 328 43.30 13.77 -0.97
C PRO A 328 43.65 15.15 -1.55
N VAL A 329 43.20 16.20 -0.91
CA VAL A 329 43.40 17.60 -1.33
C VAL A 329 43.91 18.36 -0.10
N ASP A 330 44.92 19.19 -0.32
CA ASP A 330 45.39 20.15 0.69
C ASP A 330 44.66 21.50 0.47
N LEU A 331 43.99 21.98 1.53
CA LEU A 331 43.29 23.27 1.51
C LEU A 331 44.26 24.45 1.40
N SER A 332 45.52 24.30 1.84
CA SER A 332 46.57 25.33 1.67
C SER A 332 46.90 25.54 0.21
N ASP A 333 47.01 24.47 -0.59
CA ASP A 333 47.23 24.55 -2.03
C ASP A 333 46.02 25.22 -2.75
N VAL A 334 44.78 24.88 -2.34
CA VAL A 334 43.54 25.50 -2.85
C VAL A 334 43.53 27.01 -2.55
N ALA A 335 43.97 27.40 -1.33
CA ALA A 335 44.03 28.80 -0.95
C ALA A 335 45.07 29.56 -1.79
N ILE A 336 46.28 28.99 -1.98
CA ILE A 336 47.36 29.59 -2.78
C ILE A 336 46.90 29.78 -4.24
N ASP A 337 46.37 28.73 -4.88
CA ASP A 337 45.84 28.81 -6.26
C ASP A 337 44.78 29.91 -6.39
N THR A 338 43.90 30.04 -5.38
CA THR A 338 42.85 31.05 -5.40
C THR A 338 43.41 32.47 -5.27
N ILE A 339 44.39 32.66 -4.39
CA ILE A 339 45.11 33.94 -4.19
C ILE A 339 45.80 34.34 -5.50
N GLU A 340 46.58 33.46 -6.10
CA GLU A 340 47.26 33.74 -7.37
C GLU A 340 46.30 34.14 -8.47
N ARG A 341 45.19 33.42 -8.62
CA ARG A 341 44.20 33.64 -9.63
C ARG A 341 43.40 34.93 -9.48
N LEU A 342 43.08 35.33 -8.24
CA LEU A 342 42.24 36.49 -7.94
C LEU A 342 43.02 37.74 -7.59
N SER A 343 44.34 37.66 -7.36
CA SER A 343 45.21 38.85 -7.10
C SER A 343 45.10 39.93 -8.14
N PRO A 344 45.07 39.67 -9.49
CA PRO A 344 44.90 40.73 -10.48
C PRO A 344 43.54 41.43 -10.38
N LEU A 345 42.47 40.68 -10.02
CA LEU A 345 41.12 41.22 -9.83
C LEU A 345 41.08 42.08 -8.54
N ALA A 346 41.63 41.60 -7.46
CA ALA A 346 41.73 42.35 -6.21
C ALA A 346 42.49 43.66 -6.38
N ALA A 347 43.64 43.63 -7.08
CA ALA A 347 44.45 44.83 -7.36
C ALA A 347 43.67 45.87 -8.19
N ARG A 348 42.92 45.46 -9.21
CA ARG A 348 42.05 46.36 -10.02
C ARG A 348 40.95 47.04 -9.20
N ASN A 349 40.49 46.37 -8.13
CA ASN A 349 39.45 46.89 -7.22
C ASN A 349 40.10 47.60 -5.98
N SER A 350 41.42 47.80 -5.97
CA SER A 350 42.12 48.37 -4.85
C SER A 350 41.93 47.63 -3.52
N VAL A 351 41.88 46.32 -3.61
CA VAL A 351 41.72 45.40 -2.48
C VAL A 351 43.05 44.67 -2.28
N ARG A 352 43.51 44.58 -1.03
CA ARG A 352 44.71 43.84 -0.63
C ARG A 352 44.33 42.43 -0.28
N LEU A 353 44.70 41.44 -1.10
CA LEU A 353 44.46 40.03 -0.88
C LEU A 353 45.73 39.41 -0.27
N GLU A 354 45.65 38.93 0.97
CA GLU A 354 46.79 38.44 1.73
C GLU A 354 46.63 36.97 2.08
N ALA A 355 47.72 36.22 1.98
CA ALA A 355 47.83 34.91 2.57
C ALA A 355 48.10 35.07 4.08
N GLY A 356 47.21 34.60 4.92
CA GLY A 356 47.46 34.48 6.35
C GLY A 356 48.31 33.23 6.66
N VAL A 357 48.08 32.59 7.79
CA VAL A 357 48.74 31.33 8.12
C VAL A 357 48.09 30.20 7.32
N LEU A 358 48.85 29.49 6.49
CA LEU A 358 48.39 28.42 5.61
C LEU A 358 49.10 27.09 5.91
N PRO A 359 48.89 26.49 7.10
CA PRO A 359 49.42 25.17 7.41
C PRO A 359 48.73 24.13 6.52
N GLU A 360 49.41 23.00 6.32
CA GLU A 360 48.87 21.85 5.62
C GLU A 360 47.56 21.41 6.29
N ALA A 361 46.49 21.29 5.48
CA ALA A 361 45.15 20.96 5.94
C ALA A 361 44.51 20.01 4.93
N ARG A 362 44.74 18.69 5.10
CA ARG A 362 44.31 17.66 4.15
C ARG A 362 42.89 17.19 4.43
N ILE A 363 42.12 17.06 3.34
CA ILE A 363 40.78 16.51 3.31
C ILE A 363 40.61 15.53 2.14
N LEU A 364 39.60 14.69 2.17
CA LEU A 364 39.11 14.01 0.99
C LEU A 364 38.08 14.87 0.27
N GLY A 365 38.35 15.21 -1.00
CA GLY A 365 37.44 16.08 -1.71
C GLY A 365 37.75 16.25 -3.21
N ASP A 366 36.96 17.09 -3.85
CA ASP A 366 37.15 17.50 -5.24
C ASP A 366 37.87 18.86 -5.27
N ARG A 367 39.13 18.84 -5.71
CA ARG A 367 39.97 20.05 -5.75
C ARG A 367 39.33 21.17 -6.58
N GLN A 368 38.73 20.86 -7.73
CA GLN A 368 38.14 21.86 -8.60
C GLN A 368 36.94 22.55 -7.92
N ARG A 369 36.12 21.80 -7.20
CA ARG A 369 35.00 22.34 -6.43
C ARG A 369 35.46 23.16 -5.23
N LEU A 370 36.53 22.73 -4.54
CA LEU A 370 37.11 23.49 -3.43
C LEU A 370 37.70 24.82 -3.91
N VAL A 371 38.41 24.84 -5.03
CA VAL A 371 38.89 26.09 -5.66
C VAL A 371 37.72 26.99 -6.03
N GLN A 372 36.63 26.43 -6.57
CA GLN A 372 35.42 27.21 -6.89
C GLN A 372 34.79 27.80 -5.62
N MET A 373 34.69 27.02 -4.55
CA MET A 373 34.17 27.45 -3.24
C MET A 373 34.94 28.64 -2.70
N VAL A 374 36.26 28.50 -2.57
CA VAL A 374 37.12 29.58 -2.04
C VAL A 374 37.10 30.80 -2.98
N SER A 375 37.08 30.57 -4.31
CA SER A 375 36.98 31.67 -5.29
C SER A 375 35.68 32.47 -5.14
N ASN A 376 34.54 31.81 -4.90
CA ASN A 376 33.26 32.48 -4.68
C ASN A 376 33.24 33.31 -3.40
N LEU A 377 33.87 32.81 -2.33
CA LEU A 377 34.01 33.56 -1.06
C LEU A 377 34.89 34.80 -1.25
N VAL A 378 36.04 34.67 -1.92
CA VAL A 378 36.98 35.77 -2.17
C VAL A 378 36.39 36.79 -3.14
N ASP A 379 35.73 36.36 -4.22
CA ASP A 379 35.02 37.23 -5.16
C ASP A 379 33.94 38.05 -4.46
N ASN A 380 33.21 37.41 -3.57
CA ASN A 380 32.20 38.07 -2.74
C ASN A 380 32.85 39.11 -1.83
N ALA A 381 33.97 38.79 -1.14
CA ALA A 381 34.69 39.70 -0.32
C ALA A 381 35.27 40.90 -1.14
N ILE A 382 35.79 40.69 -2.40
CA ILE A 382 36.26 41.77 -3.29
C ILE A 382 35.11 42.69 -3.65
N LYS A 383 33.94 42.16 -3.97
CA LYS A 383 32.77 42.94 -4.39
C LYS A 383 32.23 43.84 -3.30
N TYR A 384 32.24 43.37 -2.06
CA TYR A 384 31.67 44.10 -0.90
C TYR A 384 32.69 44.78 0.00
N ALA A 385 33.99 44.68 -0.31
CA ALA A 385 35.02 45.39 0.44
C ALA A 385 34.74 46.92 0.37
N ALA A 386 34.74 47.56 1.55
CA ALA A 386 34.47 48.99 1.69
C ALA A 386 35.60 49.67 2.48
N GLY A 387 35.72 51.02 2.36
CA GLY A 387 36.71 51.80 3.05
C GLY A 387 38.00 52.04 2.23
N SER A 388 38.97 52.73 2.84
CA SER A 388 40.26 53.11 2.23
C SER A 388 41.33 52.04 2.33
N ASP A 389 41.24 51.13 3.31
CA ASP A 389 42.18 50.02 3.50
C ASP A 389 41.43 48.68 3.38
N ARG A 390 41.08 48.33 2.15
CA ARG A 390 40.34 47.11 1.84
C ARG A 390 41.26 45.89 1.89
N LYS A 391 40.99 44.98 2.84
CA LYS A 391 41.80 43.81 3.10
C LYS A 391 40.98 42.56 3.14
N ILE A 392 41.48 41.49 2.48
CA ILE A 392 40.93 40.15 2.54
C ILE A 392 42.07 39.22 2.94
N SER A 393 41.85 38.37 3.94
CA SER A 393 42.79 37.32 4.34
C SER A 393 42.20 35.93 4.12
N ILE A 394 43.03 35.00 3.65
CA ILE A 394 42.72 33.59 3.55
C ILE A 394 43.64 32.83 4.48
N GLU A 395 43.06 31.98 5.31
CA GLU A 395 43.78 31.17 6.28
C GLU A 395 43.29 29.72 6.19
N THR A 396 44.18 28.77 6.49
CA THR A 396 43.82 27.35 6.67
C THR A 396 44.27 26.88 8.04
N GLY A 397 43.73 25.75 8.47
CA GLY A 397 44.15 25.15 9.72
C GLY A 397 43.53 23.81 9.96
N THR A 398 44.02 23.12 10.97
CA THR A 398 43.52 21.81 11.40
C THR A 398 43.23 21.82 12.89
N THR A 399 42.23 21.04 13.27
CA THR A 399 41.98 20.62 14.64
C THR A 399 42.16 19.11 14.72
N ALA A 400 41.93 18.48 15.88
CA ALA A 400 42.08 17.03 16.02
C ALA A 400 41.26 16.21 14.97
N ASP A 401 40.07 16.69 14.61
CA ASP A 401 39.12 15.94 13.75
C ASP A 401 38.74 16.69 12.48
N SER A 402 39.14 17.95 12.30
CA SER A 402 38.70 18.76 11.17
C SER A 402 39.81 19.62 10.57
N ALA A 403 39.73 19.81 9.26
CA ALA A 403 40.52 20.80 8.52
C ALA A 403 39.56 21.90 8.02
N TRP A 404 40.04 23.15 8.04
CA TRP A 404 39.21 24.29 7.69
C TRP A 404 39.95 25.30 6.81
N VAL A 405 39.13 26.05 6.03
CA VAL A 405 39.59 27.26 5.34
C VAL A 405 38.74 28.44 5.78
N ARG A 406 39.38 29.57 6.05
CA ARG A 406 38.74 30.80 6.49
C ARG A 406 39.03 31.91 5.49
N VAL A 407 38.00 32.66 5.14
CA VAL A 407 38.09 33.87 4.33
C VAL A 407 37.50 35.01 5.14
N SER A 408 38.31 36.03 5.42
CA SER A 408 37.90 37.19 6.24
C SER A 408 38.10 38.47 5.46
N ASP A 409 37.13 39.38 5.53
CA ASP A 409 37.17 40.72 4.95
C ASP A 409 36.95 41.77 6.07
N ASN A 410 37.40 42.99 5.80
CA ASN A 410 37.15 44.17 6.63
C ASN A 410 36.09 45.09 5.98
N GLY A 411 35.11 44.52 5.30
CA GLY A 411 34.01 45.20 4.64
C GLY A 411 32.98 45.80 5.62
N PRO A 412 31.80 46.18 5.14
CA PRO A 412 30.77 46.83 5.94
C PRO A 412 30.13 45.90 6.98
N GLY A 413 30.40 44.59 6.88
CA GLY A 413 29.72 43.58 7.72
C GLY A 413 28.26 43.39 7.31
N ILE A 414 27.63 42.44 7.95
CA ILE A 414 26.26 41.98 7.65
C ILE A 414 25.42 42.10 8.92
N SER A 415 24.21 42.67 8.80
CA SER A 415 23.25 42.73 9.91
C SER A 415 22.76 41.32 10.31
N PRO A 416 22.54 41.03 11.60
CA PRO A 416 22.10 39.72 12.07
C PRO A 416 20.83 39.18 11.41
N GLU A 417 19.92 40.08 10.99
CA GLU A 417 18.68 39.70 10.33
C GLU A 417 18.89 39.03 8.96
N HIS A 418 20.01 39.33 8.29
CA HIS A 418 20.35 38.77 6.97
C HIS A 418 21.14 37.46 7.06
N LEU A 419 21.81 37.17 8.19
CA LEU A 419 22.66 35.99 8.33
C LEU A 419 21.96 34.65 8.04
N PRO A 420 20.70 34.41 8.47
CA PRO A 420 20.01 33.16 8.17
C PRO A 420 19.71 32.93 6.69
N HIS A 421 19.65 33.99 5.90
CA HIS A 421 19.26 34.01 4.48
C HIS A 421 20.41 34.09 3.49
N LEU A 422 21.65 34.25 3.98
CA LEU A 422 22.82 34.47 3.10
C LEU A 422 23.06 33.34 2.08
N PHE A 423 22.66 32.13 2.42
CA PHE A 423 22.83 30.94 1.59
C PHE A 423 21.61 30.63 0.74
N ASP A 424 20.52 31.41 0.89
CA ASP A 424 19.34 31.25 0.04
C ASP A 424 19.67 31.67 -1.39
N ARG A 425 19.12 30.95 -2.38
CA ARG A 425 19.35 31.24 -3.81
C ARG A 425 18.78 32.58 -4.17
N PHE A 426 19.53 33.38 -4.93
CA PHE A 426 19.15 34.73 -5.38
C PHE A 426 18.99 35.76 -4.25
N TYR A 427 19.35 35.42 -3.00
CA TYR A 427 19.25 36.34 -1.90
C TYR A 427 20.32 37.45 -1.99
N ARG A 428 19.88 38.69 -1.80
CA ARG A 428 20.74 39.90 -1.84
C ARG A 428 20.24 40.91 -0.81
N ILE A 429 21.13 41.49 -0.04
CA ILE A 429 20.81 42.47 1.02
C ILE A 429 20.28 43.77 0.39
N ASP A 430 20.69 44.14 -0.81
CA ASP A 430 20.41 45.44 -1.44
C ASP A 430 19.20 45.51 -2.38
N GLN A 431 18.29 44.50 -2.40
CA GLN A 431 17.07 44.60 -3.23
C GLN A 431 16.13 45.73 -2.80
N SER A 432 16.25 46.29 -1.59
CA SER A 432 15.42 47.38 -1.10
C SER A 432 15.94 48.78 -1.48
N ARG A 433 17.25 48.94 -1.77
CA ARG A 433 17.87 50.24 -2.09
C ARG A 433 17.80 50.60 -3.56
N THR A 434 17.65 49.68 -4.48
CA THR A 434 17.68 49.93 -5.94
C THR A 434 16.42 50.62 -6.46
N ARG A 435 15.37 50.84 -5.66
CA ARG A 435 14.11 51.48 -6.08
C ARG A 435 13.99 52.97 -5.74
N GLY A 436 14.95 53.57 -5.04
CA GLY A 436 14.69 54.91 -4.52
C GLY A 436 15.85 55.88 -4.30
N SER A 437 17.11 55.54 -4.59
CA SER A 437 18.21 56.52 -4.43
C SER A 437 19.02 56.66 -5.72
N ASN A 438 18.82 57.79 -6.39
CA ASN A 438 19.87 58.39 -7.26
C ASN A 438 20.97 58.83 -6.31
N ASP A 439 21.88 57.93 -5.97
CA ASP A 439 23.15 58.34 -5.31
C ASP A 439 23.94 59.14 -6.36
N ALA A 440 24.22 60.40 -6.05
CA ALA A 440 24.84 61.40 -6.91
C ALA A 440 26.26 61.04 -7.34
N ASP A 441 26.78 59.88 -7.01
CA ASP A 441 28.17 59.45 -7.27
C ASP A 441 28.30 58.32 -8.31
N GLY A 442 27.24 57.94 -8.98
CA GLY A 442 27.32 57.10 -10.20
C GLY A 442 27.90 55.68 -10.01
N SER A 443 28.19 55.23 -8.79
CA SER A 443 28.70 53.89 -8.54
C SER A 443 27.55 52.88 -8.47
N LYS A 444 27.38 52.13 -9.57
CA LYS A 444 26.46 51.03 -9.68
C LYS A 444 26.86 49.97 -8.62
N PRO A 445 25.91 49.48 -7.79
CA PRO A 445 26.22 48.42 -6.86
C PRO A 445 26.80 47.21 -7.59
N PRO A 446 27.73 46.45 -6.99
CA PRO A 446 28.39 45.36 -7.69
C PRO A 446 27.36 44.30 -8.11
N ALA A 447 27.40 43.96 -9.40
CA ALA A 447 26.51 42.97 -10.00
C ALA A 447 26.88 41.58 -9.45
N GLY A 448 25.98 40.97 -8.67
CA GLY A 448 26.12 39.61 -8.22
C GLY A 448 24.81 38.83 -8.45
N SER A 449 24.90 37.58 -8.85
CA SER A 449 23.75 36.72 -9.13
C SER A 449 22.96 36.28 -7.89
N GLY A 450 23.54 36.45 -6.68
CA GLY A 450 22.97 35.88 -5.46
C GLY A 450 23.05 34.35 -5.39
N LEU A 451 23.80 33.72 -6.31
CA LEU A 451 23.96 32.26 -6.38
C LEU A 451 25.29 31.77 -5.77
N GLY A 452 26.30 32.64 -5.69
CA GLY A 452 27.66 32.27 -5.28
C GLY A 452 27.71 31.61 -3.90
N LEU A 453 27.03 32.17 -2.88
CA LEU A 453 27.00 31.61 -1.53
C LEU A 453 26.19 30.33 -1.42
N SER A 454 25.10 30.19 -2.17
CA SER A 454 24.34 28.92 -2.24
C SER A 454 25.17 27.79 -2.86
N ILE A 455 26.00 28.11 -3.87
CA ILE A 455 26.96 27.16 -4.45
C ILE A 455 28.05 26.79 -3.43
N VAL A 456 28.57 27.76 -2.67
CA VAL A 456 29.53 27.51 -1.58
C VAL A 456 28.94 26.52 -0.55
N GLN A 457 27.76 26.81 -0.04
CA GLN A 457 27.09 25.95 0.93
C GLN A 457 26.93 24.52 0.41
N TRP A 458 26.49 24.40 -0.83
CA TRP A 458 26.35 23.08 -1.44
C TRP A 458 27.69 22.34 -1.55
N ILE A 459 28.75 23.00 -2.07
CA ILE A 459 30.08 22.35 -2.18
C ILE A 459 30.54 21.84 -0.84
N VAL A 460 30.36 22.62 0.23
CA VAL A 460 30.74 22.25 1.57
C VAL A 460 29.92 21.04 2.05
N GLN A 461 28.61 21.11 1.94
CA GLN A 461 27.71 20.03 2.40
C GLN A 461 27.92 18.72 1.62
N SER A 462 28.12 18.81 0.31
CA SER A 462 28.33 17.63 -0.54
C SER A 462 29.67 16.91 -0.27
N GLN A 463 30.60 17.58 0.36
CA GLN A 463 31.86 17.00 0.83
C GLN A 463 31.83 16.67 2.35
N GLY A 464 30.62 16.66 2.96
CA GLY A 464 30.44 16.32 4.37
C GLY A 464 30.96 17.36 5.34
N GLY A 465 31.15 18.62 4.88
CA GLY A 465 31.60 19.73 5.67
C GLY A 465 30.49 20.62 6.23
N GLU A 466 30.86 21.60 7.00
CA GLU A 466 29.99 22.65 7.56
C GLU A 466 30.57 24.04 7.25
N ILE A 467 29.69 24.99 6.86
CA ILE A 467 30.06 26.39 6.68
C ILE A 467 29.46 27.27 7.77
N LYS A 468 30.27 28.17 8.35
CA LYS A 468 29.84 29.16 9.33
C LYS A 468 30.19 30.56 8.85
N VAL A 469 29.37 31.52 9.27
CA VAL A 469 29.58 32.94 9.00
C VAL A 469 29.52 33.70 10.31
N GLU A 470 30.51 34.54 10.51
CA GLU A 470 30.58 35.50 11.61
C GLU A 470 30.71 36.89 10.99
N SER A 471 29.85 37.83 11.36
CA SER A 471 29.87 39.17 10.81
C SER A 471 29.41 40.19 11.82
N GLN A 472 30.05 41.33 11.78
CA GLN A 472 29.72 42.48 12.61
C GLN A 472 29.68 43.73 11.72
N VAL A 473 28.60 44.46 11.78
CA VAL A 473 28.42 45.71 11.00
C VAL A 473 29.51 46.72 11.35
N GLY A 474 30.18 47.24 10.31
CA GLY A 474 31.30 48.18 10.42
C GLY A 474 32.66 47.56 10.73
N VAL A 475 32.76 46.24 10.92
CA VAL A 475 34.01 45.52 11.22
C VAL A 475 34.43 44.63 10.06
N GLY A 476 33.48 43.81 9.52
CA GLY A 476 33.73 42.90 8.41
C GLY A 476 33.00 41.57 8.54
N THR A 477 33.35 40.65 7.65
CA THR A 477 32.74 39.32 7.59
C THR A 477 33.78 38.22 7.48
N THR A 478 33.55 37.10 8.19
CA THR A 478 34.39 35.92 8.16
C THR A 478 33.55 34.69 7.83
N PHE A 479 33.94 33.97 6.78
CA PHE A 479 33.39 32.67 6.42
C PHE A 479 34.41 31.58 6.79
N VAL A 480 33.93 30.52 7.41
CA VAL A 480 34.75 29.35 7.79
C VAL A 480 34.09 28.11 7.24
N ALA A 481 34.74 27.43 6.31
CA ALA A 481 34.35 26.12 5.81
C ALA A 481 35.21 25.03 6.46
N SER A 482 34.60 24.09 7.14
CA SER A 482 35.26 23.00 7.85
C SER A 482 34.86 21.64 7.28
N PHE A 483 35.83 20.72 7.22
CA PHE A 483 35.70 19.38 6.66
C PHE A 483 36.35 18.37 7.58
N LYS A 484 36.04 17.10 7.43
CA LYS A 484 36.72 16.04 8.16
C LYS A 484 38.19 15.95 7.70
N ALA A 485 39.13 16.01 8.64
CA ALA A 485 40.56 15.85 8.34
C ALA A 485 40.88 14.40 7.95
N VAL A 486 41.97 14.23 7.14
CA VAL A 486 42.52 12.92 6.73
C VAL A 486 43.86 12.69 7.36
#